data_0583487023a463c47868652ad8338e3c
#
_entry.id   0583487023a463c47868652ad8338e3c
#
_cell.length_a   1.000
_cell.length_b   1.000
_cell.length_c   1.000
_cell.angle_alpha   90.00
_cell.angle_beta   90.00
_cell.angle_gamma   90.00
#
_symmetry.space_group_name_H-M   'P 1'
#
loop_
_entity.id
_entity.type
_entity.pdbx_description
1 polymer ?
#
loop_
_entity_poly.entity_id
_entity_poly.type
_entity_poly.pdbx_seq_one_letter_code
_entity_poly.pdbx_strand_id
1 'polypeptide(L)'
;MTITRRGLIGAASVILVAPSSTRAQTPPLARIICGFPAGGTADATARHTAELWRGKLAGNVIVENRVGAAGRIAVTAVKDAAGDGSMLLLSPESMFTIHASVYRKLGYDPDKDITPVSPISRFAFALGIGPGIPDTVKTLADFVSWAQANGNKVSYGSPAAGSMPHFLGDQFFRAIGSGAGHTPYRGSAPALQDLVGGHVPAVMTVLGDFLPFKTSPGLRILAVSDKARSRFLPDVPTFTELGFPNVSGVETYGIFLPGKSPEALVARTQGLVGEAVAHKDMIASLALIGMEPVSLTAAEYRAYLARERTQWAPIVKQSGFSLDE
;
A
#
# COMPACT_ATOMS: atom_id res chain seq x y z
N MET A 1 -29.71 70.14 -57.17
CA MET A 1 -29.60 68.78 -57.64
C MET A 1 -29.15 67.90 -56.48
N THR A 2 -30.04 67.03 -56.12
CA THR A 2 -30.02 66.19 -54.93
C THR A 2 -29.03 65.04 -55.02
N ILE A 3 -28.20 64.88 -54.00
CA ILE A 3 -27.36 63.69 -53.82
C ILE A 3 -27.99 62.91 -52.67
N THR A 4 -28.45 61.67 -52.97
CA THR A 4 -29.11 60.76 -52.10
C THR A 4 -28.06 59.91 -51.30
N ARG A 5 -28.32 59.84 -50.00
CA ARG A 5 -27.66 58.93 -49.05
C ARG A 5 -28.23 57.53 -49.23
N ARG A 6 -27.36 56.58 -49.47
CA ARG A 6 -27.58 55.12 -49.28
C ARG A 6 -26.19 54.53 -49.00
N GLY A 7 -25.88 53.84 -47.96
CA GLY A 7 -26.55 52.92 -47.09
C GLY A 7 -25.36 51.98 -46.76
N LEU A 8 -24.66 52.25 -45.62
CA LEU A 8 -23.67 51.32 -45.10
C LEU A 8 -24.42 50.18 -44.38
N ILE A 9 -24.42 49.01 -45.03
CA ILE A 9 -24.83 47.76 -44.38
C ILE A 9 -23.58 47.20 -43.71
N GLY A 10 -23.50 47.36 -42.38
CA GLY A 10 -22.49 46.71 -41.55
C GLY A 10 -22.73 45.19 -41.45
N ALA A 11 -21.92 44.41 -42.10
CA ALA A 11 -21.87 42.97 -41.88
C ALA A 11 -21.25 42.69 -40.50
N ALA A 12 -22.07 42.43 -39.50
CA ALA A 12 -21.63 41.92 -38.21
C ALA A 12 -21.20 40.44 -38.39
N SER A 13 -19.90 40.22 -38.50
CA SER A 13 -19.34 38.87 -38.47
C SER A 13 -19.47 38.32 -37.06
N VAL A 14 -20.45 37.45 -36.83
CA VAL A 14 -20.57 36.66 -35.62
C VAL A 14 -19.44 35.63 -35.64
N ILE A 15 -18.37 35.90 -34.89
CA ILE A 15 -17.31 34.91 -34.62
C ILE A 15 -17.93 33.87 -33.69
N LEU A 16 -18.35 32.74 -34.22
CA LEU A 16 -18.65 31.55 -33.45
C LEU A 16 -17.33 31.07 -32.82
N VAL A 17 -17.09 31.44 -31.57
CA VAL A 17 -16.06 30.80 -30.73
C VAL A 17 -16.59 29.42 -30.42
N ALA A 18 -16.21 28.44 -31.23
CA ALA A 18 -16.39 27.04 -30.88
C ALA A 18 -15.64 26.76 -29.55
N PRO A 19 -16.27 26.17 -28.55
CA PRO A 19 -15.58 25.79 -27.34
C PRO A 19 -14.48 24.82 -27.78
N SER A 20 -13.22 25.27 -27.70
CA SER A 20 -12.07 24.39 -27.85
C SER A 20 -12.19 23.35 -26.75
N SER A 21 -12.63 22.14 -27.08
CA SER A 21 -12.48 21.00 -26.20
C SER A 21 -10.98 20.82 -25.98
N THR A 22 -10.48 21.40 -24.90
CA THR A 22 -9.13 21.16 -24.41
C THR A 22 -9.08 19.68 -24.08
N ARG A 23 -8.71 18.87 -25.07
CA ARG A 23 -8.24 17.51 -24.83
C ARG A 23 -7.13 17.67 -23.81
N ALA A 24 -7.36 17.22 -22.58
CA ALA A 24 -6.34 17.23 -21.54
C ALA A 24 -5.11 16.57 -22.14
N GLN A 25 -4.08 17.37 -22.43
CA GLN A 25 -2.84 16.87 -23.03
C GLN A 25 -2.26 15.89 -22.02
N THR A 26 -2.04 14.67 -22.47
CA THR A 26 -1.35 13.64 -21.69
C THR A 26 0.02 14.22 -21.29
N PRO A 27 0.35 14.34 -19.99
CA PRO A 27 1.62 14.91 -19.58
C PRO A 27 2.78 14.11 -20.17
N PRO A 28 3.92 14.75 -20.51
CA PRO A 28 5.06 14.05 -21.06
C PRO A 28 5.66 13.03 -20.07
N LEU A 29 5.55 13.29 -18.78
CA LEU A 29 6.07 12.47 -17.70
C LEU A 29 5.11 12.44 -16.51
N ALA A 30 4.84 11.25 -15.99
CA ALA A 30 4.21 11.04 -14.69
C ALA A 30 5.14 10.26 -13.76
N ARG A 31 5.03 10.53 -12.46
CA ARG A 31 5.77 9.83 -11.40
C ARG A 31 4.81 9.10 -10.49
N ILE A 32 5.04 7.81 -10.29
CA ILE A 32 4.41 7.04 -9.21
C ILE A 32 5.38 7.09 -8.03
N ILE A 33 4.98 7.80 -6.98
CA ILE A 33 5.75 7.89 -5.74
C ILE A 33 5.46 6.67 -4.89
N CYS A 34 6.51 5.99 -4.43
CA CYS A 34 6.44 4.84 -3.52
C CYS A 34 7.20 5.17 -2.23
N GLY A 35 6.56 5.01 -1.07
CA GLY A 35 7.14 5.36 0.24
C GLY A 35 8.10 4.31 0.81
N PHE A 36 8.39 3.24 0.07
CA PHE A 36 9.18 2.09 0.50
C PHE A 36 10.40 1.86 -0.40
N PRO A 37 11.43 1.17 0.10
CA PRO A 37 12.64 0.88 -0.68
C PRO A 37 12.36 0.07 -1.95
N ALA A 38 13.24 0.23 -2.93
CA ALA A 38 13.25 -0.63 -4.12
C ALA A 38 13.45 -2.11 -3.74
N GLY A 39 12.83 -3.00 -4.52
CA GLY A 39 12.95 -4.45 -4.38
C GLY A 39 11.91 -5.12 -3.47
N GLY A 40 11.09 -4.35 -2.74
CA GLY A 40 9.92 -4.90 -2.05
C GLY A 40 8.68 -4.97 -2.95
N THR A 41 7.63 -5.62 -2.45
CA THR A 41 6.38 -5.81 -3.20
C THR A 41 5.68 -4.51 -3.58
N ALA A 42 5.78 -3.45 -2.77
CA ALA A 42 5.26 -2.12 -3.11
C ALA A 42 5.95 -1.53 -4.35
N ASP A 43 7.30 -1.59 -4.39
CA ASP A 43 8.10 -1.10 -5.51
C ASP A 43 7.82 -1.92 -6.79
N ALA A 44 7.77 -3.25 -6.67
CA ALA A 44 7.45 -4.14 -7.79
C ALA A 44 6.06 -3.83 -8.38
N THR A 45 5.03 -3.69 -7.53
CA THR A 45 3.68 -3.30 -7.96
C THR A 45 3.69 -1.94 -8.67
N ALA A 46 4.40 -0.94 -8.13
CA ALA A 46 4.52 0.38 -8.74
C ALA A 46 5.17 0.31 -10.13
N ARG A 47 6.25 -0.48 -10.29
CA ARG A 47 6.96 -0.62 -11.58
C ARG A 47 6.12 -1.32 -12.63
N HIS A 48 5.41 -2.40 -12.29
CA HIS A 48 4.48 -3.06 -13.22
C HIS A 48 3.35 -2.12 -13.65
N THR A 49 2.82 -1.33 -12.70
CA THR A 49 1.81 -0.31 -13.00
C THR A 49 2.37 0.75 -13.96
N ALA A 50 3.57 1.27 -13.68
CA ALA A 50 4.22 2.29 -14.50
C ALA A 50 4.43 1.80 -15.94
N GLU A 51 4.82 0.56 -16.12
CA GLU A 51 5.03 -0.06 -17.43
C GLU A 51 3.74 -0.11 -18.25
N LEU A 52 2.64 -0.60 -17.66
CA LEU A 52 1.34 -0.69 -18.32
C LEU A 52 0.70 0.68 -18.61
N TRP A 53 1.10 1.72 -17.89
CA TRP A 53 0.56 3.07 -18.03
C TRP A 53 1.39 3.98 -18.94
N ARG A 54 2.55 3.54 -19.40
CA ARG A 54 3.37 4.27 -20.36
C ARG A 54 2.59 4.47 -21.67
N GLY A 55 2.54 5.71 -22.15
CA GLY A 55 1.74 6.13 -23.30
C GLY A 55 0.23 6.25 -23.05
N LYS A 56 -0.28 5.78 -21.91
CA LYS A 56 -1.69 5.88 -21.54
C LYS A 56 -1.97 6.99 -20.53
N LEU A 57 -1.26 7.00 -19.40
CA LEU A 57 -1.35 8.05 -18.39
C LEU A 57 -0.52 9.26 -18.79
N ALA A 58 0.72 9.03 -19.16
CA ALA A 58 1.71 10.00 -19.60
C ALA A 58 2.56 9.41 -20.73
N GLY A 59 3.32 10.26 -21.47
CA GLY A 59 4.28 9.80 -22.46
C GLY A 59 5.29 8.81 -21.86
N ASN A 60 5.79 9.11 -20.68
CA ASN A 60 6.57 8.20 -19.85
C ASN A 60 5.99 8.15 -18.41
N VAL A 61 6.13 7.00 -17.74
CA VAL A 61 5.75 6.81 -16.33
C VAL A 61 6.92 6.17 -15.61
N ILE A 62 7.40 6.81 -14.55
CA ILE A 62 8.52 6.32 -13.75
C ILE A 62 8.11 6.12 -12.30
N VAL A 63 8.83 5.25 -11.59
CA VAL A 63 8.69 5.07 -10.14
C VAL A 63 9.80 5.82 -9.44
N GLU A 64 9.43 6.57 -8.39
CA GLU A 64 10.36 7.28 -7.52
C GLU A 64 10.13 6.82 -6.08
N ASN A 65 11.15 6.20 -5.48
CA ASN A 65 11.09 5.73 -4.10
C ASN A 65 11.49 6.86 -3.13
N ARG A 66 10.51 7.39 -2.36
CA ARG A 66 10.72 8.41 -1.32
C ARG A 66 10.55 7.78 0.05
N VAL A 67 11.60 7.12 0.51
CA VAL A 67 11.60 6.35 1.75
C VAL A 67 11.76 7.24 2.97
N GLY A 68 11.03 6.94 4.04
CA GLY A 68 11.21 7.59 5.35
C GLY A 68 9.91 7.87 6.09
N ALA A 69 10.02 8.11 7.39
CA ALA A 69 8.89 8.38 8.30
C ALA A 69 7.72 7.41 8.11
N ALA A 70 8.03 6.10 8.01
CA ALA A 70 7.03 5.04 7.74
C ALA A 70 6.16 5.30 6.49
N GLY A 71 6.73 5.91 5.42
CA GLY A 71 6.04 6.22 4.17
C GLY A 71 5.41 7.62 4.10
N ARG A 72 5.31 8.35 5.21
CA ARG A 72 4.67 9.69 5.26
C ARG A 72 5.36 10.73 4.36
N ILE A 73 6.67 10.62 4.13
CA ILE A 73 7.40 11.50 3.20
C ILE A 73 6.80 11.40 1.78
N ALA A 74 6.47 10.20 1.32
CA ALA A 74 5.86 9.98 0.03
C ALA A 74 4.44 10.59 -0.05
N VAL A 75 3.63 10.40 1.00
CA VAL A 75 2.28 10.98 1.09
C VAL A 75 2.34 12.50 1.03
N THR A 76 3.21 13.13 1.82
CA THR A 76 3.38 14.58 1.85
C THR A 76 3.81 15.12 0.49
N ALA A 77 4.75 14.45 -0.19
CA ALA A 77 5.19 14.87 -1.51
C ALA A 77 4.06 14.87 -2.55
N VAL A 78 3.14 13.89 -2.48
CA VAL A 78 1.99 13.82 -3.39
C VAL A 78 0.90 14.81 -2.97
N LYS A 79 0.64 14.97 -1.67
CA LYS A 79 -0.28 15.99 -1.14
C LYS A 79 0.02 17.38 -1.71
N ASP A 80 1.30 17.75 -1.74
CA ASP A 80 1.75 19.08 -2.17
C ASP A 80 1.85 19.23 -3.71
N ALA A 81 1.69 18.14 -4.48
CA ALA A 81 1.79 18.15 -5.93
C ALA A 81 0.62 18.86 -6.63
N ALA A 82 0.78 19.18 -7.90
CA ALA A 82 -0.15 20.04 -8.66
C ALA A 82 -1.58 19.46 -8.84
N GLY A 83 -1.77 18.14 -8.81
CA GLY A 83 -3.07 17.50 -9.05
C GLY A 83 -3.43 17.40 -10.54
N ASP A 84 -2.43 17.50 -11.41
CA ASP A 84 -2.55 17.47 -12.87
C ASP A 84 -2.26 16.09 -13.50
N GLY A 85 -1.99 15.08 -12.68
CA GLY A 85 -1.64 13.73 -13.10
C GLY A 85 -0.13 13.49 -13.32
N SER A 86 0.71 14.51 -13.11
CA SER A 86 2.16 14.36 -13.18
C SER A 86 2.75 13.59 -11.99
N MET A 87 2.01 13.50 -10.86
CA MET A 87 2.44 12.80 -9.66
C MET A 87 1.28 12.03 -9.04
N LEU A 88 1.51 10.75 -8.76
CA LEU A 88 0.57 9.84 -8.11
C LEU A 88 1.29 9.15 -6.96
N LEU A 89 0.54 8.60 -6.02
CA LEU A 89 1.06 7.78 -4.95
C LEU A 89 0.61 6.34 -5.13
N LEU A 90 1.53 5.39 -5.01
CA LEU A 90 1.21 4.00 -4.70
C LEU A 90 1.58 3.75 -3.24
N SER A 91 0.62 3.33 -2.44
CA SER A 91 0.79 3.20 -0.99
C SER A 91 -0.07 2.08 -0.43
N PRO A 92 0.40 1.41 0.65
CA PRO A 92 -0.49 0.60 1.47
C PRO A 92 -1.57 1.50 2.10
N GLU A 93 -2.78 0.96 2.23
CA GLU A 93 -3.93 1.69 2.76
C GLU A 93 -3.77 2.09 4.23
N SER A 94 -2.93 1.38 4.99
CA SER A 94 -2.65 1.69 6.40
C SER A 94 -2.16 3.12 6.64
N MET A 95 -1.56 3.75 5.63
CA MET A 95 -1.23 5.18 5.66
C MET A 95 -2.46 6.06 5.89
N PHE A 96 -3.65 5.64 5.43
CA PHE A 96 -4.90 6.39 5.48
C PHE A 96 -5.91 5.81 6.49
N THR A 97 -5.67 4.60 6.96
CA THR A 97 -6.57 3.89 7.89
C THR A 97 -6.01 3.81 9.30
N ILE A 98 -4.77 3.41 9.46
CA ILE A 98 -4.13 3.15 10.75
C ILE A 98 -3.38 4.39 11.26
N HIS A 99 -2.62 5.08 10.40
CA HIS A 99 -1.76 6.18 10.80
C HIS A 99 -2.51 7.33 11.47
N ALA A 100 -3.78 7.58 11.10
CA ALA A 100 -4.62 8.58 11.75
C ALA A 100 -4.86 8.32 13.25
N SER A 101 -4.73 7.07 13.70
CA SER A 101 -4.85 6.68 15.11
C SER A 101 -3.50 6.54 15.80
N VAL A 102 -2.40 6.44 15.06
CA VAL A 102 -1.04 6.25 15.58
C VAL A 102 -0.33 7.58 15.83
N TYR A 103 -0.42 8.50 14.87
CA TYR A 103 0.35 9.75 14.91
C TYR A 103 -0.46 10.89 15.51
N ARG A 104 0.05 11.55 16.53
CA ARG A 104 -0.55 12.77 17.09
C ARG A 104 -0.47 13.94 16.11
N LYS A 105 0.60 13.98 15.31
CA LYS A 105 0.82 14.94 14.21
C LYS A 105 1.10 14.17 12.93
N LEU A 106 0.05 13.77 12.23
CA LEU A 106 0.18 12.94 11.03
C LEU A 106 0.86 13.68 9.85
N GLY A 107 0.66 15.00 9.76
CA GLY A 107 1.25 15.82 8.70
C GLY A 107 0.41 15.91 7.41
N TYR A 108 -0.67 15.15 7.34
CA TYR A 108 -1.68 15.22 6.27
C TYR A 108 -3.06 14.81 6.81
N ASP A 109 -4.10 15.30 6.15
CA ASP A 109 -5.49 14.90 6.37
C ASP A 109 -5.85 13.81 5.35
N PRO A 110 -6.10 12.56 5.79
CA PRO A 110 -6.40 11.44 4.88
C PRO A 110 -7.61 11.66 3.97
N ASP A 111 -8.55 12.52 4.38
CA ASP A 111 -9.80 12.74 3.66
C ASP A 111 -9.77 13.96 2.73
N LYS A 112 -8.84 14.91 2.96
CA LYS A 112 -8.76 16.17 2.21
C LYS A 112 -7.54 16.27 1.31
N ASP A 113 -6.38 15.83 1.83
CA ASP A 113 -5.11 16.07 1.17
C ASP A 113 -4.82 15.06 0.07
N ILE A 114 -5.48 13.90 0.10
CA ILE A 114 -5.28 12.78 -0.81
C ILE A 114 -6.63 12.24 -1.29
N THR A 115 -6.72 12.01 -2.60
CA THR A 115 -7.90 11.42 -3.23
C THR A 115 -7.63 9.95 -3.55
N PRO A 116 -8.32 8.98 -2.91
CA PRO A 116 -8.23 7.58 -3.28
C PRO A 116 -8.85 7.35 -4.66
N VAL A 117 -8.12 6.64 -5.52
CA VAL A 117 -8.58 6.31 -6.88
C VAL A 117 -9.12 4.88 -6.94
N SER A 118 -8.27 3.91 -6.63
CA SER A 118 -8.62 2.48 -6.61
C SER A 118 -7.50 1.68 -5.96
N PRO A 119 -7.76 0.56 -5.29
CA PRO A 119 -6.74 -0.43 -5.03
C PRO A 119 -6.28 -1.04 -6.37
N ILE A 120 -5.06 -1.54 -6.42
CA ILE A 120 -4.50 -2.23 -7.59
C ILE A 120 -4.08 -3.66 -7.26
N SER A 121 -3.74 -3.92 -6.01
CA SER A 121 -3.44 -5.26 -5.52
C SER A 121 -3.89 -5.44 -4.07
N ARG A 122 -4.19 -6.69 -3.72
CA ARG A 122 -4.53 -7.16 -2.37
C ARG A 122 -3.53 -8.19 -1.93
N PHE A 123 -3.18 -8.19 -0.65
CA PHE A 123 -2.22 -9.13 -0.08
C PHE A 123 -2.48 -9.39 1.40
N ALA A 124 -2.00 -10.56 1.86
CA ALA A 124 -1.95 -10.94 3.26
C ALA A 124 -0.54 -10.73 3.82
N PHE A 125 -0.43 -10.84 5.13
CA PHE A 125 0.83 -10.87 5.85
C PHE A 125 1.16 -12.31 6.29
N ALA A 126 2.42 -12.53 6.64
CA ALA A 126 2.86 -13.79 7.22
C ALA A 126 3.82 -13.55 8.38
N LEU A 127 3.82 -14.47 9.33
CA LEU A 127 4.82 -14.56 10.37
C LEU A 127 5.87 -15.61 9.96
N GLY A 128 7.10 -15.14 9.82
CA GLY A 128 8.26 -16.01 9.60
C GLY A 128 9.24 -15.96 10.77
N ILE A 129 9.91 -17.07 11.02
CA ILE A 129 11.02 -17.17 11.98
C ILE A 129 12.30 -17.57 11.27
N GLY A 130 13.44 -17.08 11.76
CA GLY A 130 14.75 -17.27 11.16
C GLY A 130 15.62 -18.33 11.88
N PRO A 131 16.88 -18.51 11.43
CA PRO A 131 17.84 -19.47 11.99
C PRO A 131 18.26 -19.15 13.43
N GLY A 132 17.96 -17.95 13.95
CA GLY A 132 18.14 -17.62 15.36
C GLY A 132 17.19 -18.38 16.31
N ILE A 133 16.18 -19.07 15.77
CA ILE A 133 15.26 -19.94 16.51
C ILE A 133 15.68 -21.41 16.32
N PRO A 134 15.71 -22.23 17.39
CA PRO A 134 16.11 -23.64 17.29
C PRO A 134 15.34 -24.41 16.21
N ASP A 135 16.00 -25.33 15.52
CA ASP A 135 15.41 -26.15 14.45
C ASP A 135 14.31 -27.11 14.93
N THR A 136 14.19 -27.31 16.23
CA THR A 136 13.07 -28.04 16.85
C THR A 136 11.74 -27.28 16.78
N VAL A 137 11.78 -25.97 16.62
CA VAL A 137 10.60 -25.10 16.48
C VAL A 137 10.15 -25.09 15.01
N LYS A 138 9.16 -25.91 14.65
CA LYS A 138 8.71 -26.10 13.27
C LYS A 138 7.31 -25.55 13.00
N THR A 139 6.50 -25.46 14.03
CA THR A 139 5.08 -25.02 13.94
C THR A 139 4.87 -23.75 14.74
N LEU A 140 3.70 -23.11 14.52
CA LEU A 140 3.31 -21.93 15.33
C LEU A 140 3.17 -22.35 16.82
N ALA A 141 2.67 -23.54 17.13
CA ALA A 141 2.56 -24.04 18.50
C ALA A 141 3.93 -24.20 19.17
N ASP A 142 4.92 -24.73 18.47
CA ASP A 142 6.31 -24.81 18.98
C ASP A 142 6.86 -23.41 19.23
N PHE A 143 6.60 -22.47 18.30
CA PHE A 143 7.06 -21.09 18.43
C PHE A 143 6.37 -20.38 19.62
N VAL A 144 5.09 -20.60 19.85
CA VAL A 144 4.38 -20.09 21.03
C VAL A 144 5.06 -20.57 22.30
N SER A 145 5.31 -21.89 22.42
CA SER A 145 5.99 -22.47 23.58
C SER A 145 7.39 -21.90 23.79
N TRP A 146 8.15 -21.76 22.70
CA TRP A 146 9.48 -21.17 22.73
C TRP A 146 9.44 -19.69 23.14
N ALA A 147 8.49 -18.90 22.58
CA ALA A 147 8.34 -17.48 22.88
C ALA A 147 7.94 -17.23 24.35
N GLN A 148 7.03 -18.05 24.88
CA GLN A 148 6.66 -17.99 26.30
C GLN A 148 7.82 -18.32 27.24
N ALA A 149 8.62 -19.33 26.90
CA ALA A 149 9.80 -19.71 27.69
C ALA A 149 10.92 -18.66 27.65
N ASN A 150 11.02 -17.85 26.59
CA ASN A 150 12.05 -16.82 26.45
C ASN A 150 11.56 -15.41 26.86
N GLY A 151 10.27 -15.22 27.06
CA GLY A 151 9.66 -14.00 27.61
C GLY A 151 10.09 -12.71 26.88
N ASN A 152 10.55 -11.71 27.63
CA ASN A 152 10.94 -10.40 27.11
C ASN A 152 12.22 -10.39 26.24
N LYS A 153 12.89 -11.54 26.05
CA LYS A 153 14.01 -11.67 25.12
C LYS A 153 13.57 -11.88 23.67
N VAL A 154 12.27 -12.11 23.46
CA VAL A 154 11.70 -12.26 22.12
C VAL A 154 11.46 -10.90 21.50
N SER A 155 11.79 -10.78 20.21
CA SER A 155 11.44 -9.60 19.43
C SER A 155 10.92 -10.03 18.07
N TYR A 156 10.19 -9.13 17.41
CA TYR A 156 9.78 -9.32 16.03
C TYR A 156 9.97 -8.03 15.21
N GLY A 157 10.35 -8.22 13.95
CA GLY A 157 10.49 -7.14 12.99
C GLY A 157 9.20 -6.89 12.22
N SER A 158 8.98 -5.64 11.78
CA SER A 158 8.02 -5.31 10.74
C SER A 158 8.52 -4.17 9.85
N PRO A 159 7.94 -3.98 8.64
CA PRO A 159 8.47 -3.01 7.67
C PRO A 159 8.29 -1.54 8.05
N ALA A 160 7.46 -1.23 9.05
CA ALA A 160 7.28 0.12 9.55
C ALA A 160 6.60 0.13 10.92
N ALA A 161 6.97 1.08 11.79
CA ALA A 161 6.21 1.36 12.99
C ALA A 161 4.82 1.90 12.63
N GLY A 162 3.77 1.43 13.32
CA GLY A 162 2.39 1.85 13.05
C GLY A 162 1.75 1.27 11.80
N SER A 163 2.40 0.30 11.14
CA SER A 163 1.85 -0.43 9.99
C SER A 163 0.93 -1.58 10.43
N MET A 164 0.12 -2.11 9.51
CA MET A 164 -0.73 -3.26 9.80
C MET A 164 0.06 -4.48 10.33
N PRO A 165 1.19 -4.89 9.74
CA PRO A 165 1.96 -6.02 10.29
C PRO A 165 2.56 -5.74 11.67
N HIS A 166 2.84 -4.48 12.03
CA HIS A 166 3.20 -4.16 13.42
C HIS A 166 2.06 -4.55 14.37
N PHE A 167 0.83 -4.12 14.10
CA PHE A 167 -0.32 -4.41 14.98
C PHE A 167 -0.76 -5.87 14.95
N LEU A 168 -0.65 -6.56 13.81
CA LEU A 168 -0.87 -8.02 13.76
C LEU A 168 0.13 -8.78 14.63
N GLY A 169 1.40 -8.37 14.60
CA GLY A 169 2.43 -8.91 15.51
C GLY A 169 2.11 -8.60 16.97
N ASP A 170 1.77 -7.36 17.32
CA ASP A 170 1.38 -6.97 18.68
C ASP A 170 0.19 -7.80 19.19
N GLN A 171 -0.87 -7.94 18.38
CA GLN A 171 -2.02 -8.77 18.72
C GLN A 171 -1.64 -10.24 18.97
N PHE A 172 -0.79 -10.82 18.11
CA PHE A 172 -0.32 -12.19 18.28
C PHE A 172 0.49 -12.36 19.57
N PHE A 173 1.52 -11.54 19.78
CA PHE A 173 2.39 -11.67 20.95
C PHE A 173 1.66 -11.40 22.26
N ARG A 174 0.69 -10.48 22.27
CA ARG A 174 -0.23 -10.28 23.41
C ARG A 174 -1.11 -11.49 23.65
N ALA A 175 -1.68 -12.09 22.59
CA ALA A 175 -2.55 -13.25 22.70
C ALA A 175 -1.84 -14.46 23.33
N ILE A 176 -0.55 -14.62 23.08
CA ILE A 176 0.26 -15.70 23.68
C ILE A 176 0.89 -15.32 25.02
N GLY A 177 0.61 -14.12 25.55
CA GLY A 177 1.17 -13.66 26.83
C GLY A 177 2.68 -13.39 26.77
N SER A 178 3.25 -13.14 25.60
CA SER A 178 4.66 -12.80 25.43
C SER A 178 4.85 -11.26 25.39
N GLY A 179 5.82 -10.76 26.14
CA GLY A 179 6.22 -9.33 26.12
C GLY A 179 7.19 -9.00 24.98
N ALA A 180 7.02 -9.60 23.79
CA ALA A 180 7.93 -9.41 22.67
C ALA A 180 8.09 -7.94 22.26
N GLY A 181 9.34 -7.51 22.11
CA GLY A 181 9.67 -6.18 21.62
C GLY A 181 9.46 -6.05 20.11
N HIS A 182 8.90 -4.93 19.64
CA HIS A 182 8.79 -4.64 18.23
C HIS A 182 10.04 -3.90 17.70
N THR A 183 10.58 -4.36 16.59
CA THR A 183 11.71 -3.76 15.87
C THR A 183 11.22 -3.22 14.53
N PRO A 184 11.05 -1.89 14.37
CA PRO A 184 10.62 -1.32 13.10
C PRO A 184 11.79 -1.24 12.11
N TYR A 185 11.55 -1.72 10.90
CA TYR A 185 12.47 -1.62 9.77
C TYR A 185 12.01 -0.55 8.77
N ARG A 186 12.89 -0.13 7.88
CA ARG A 186 12.56 0.76 6.77
C ARG A 186 12.12 -0.01 5.53
N GLY A 187 11.11 -0.90 5.68
CA GLY A 187 10.59 -1.77 4.64
C GLY A 187 10.85 -3.25 4.92
N SER A 188 10.23 -4.13 4.13
CA SER A 188 10.32 -5.58 4.31
C SER A 188 11.70 -6.16 3.99
N ALA A 189 12.38 -5.61 2.96
CA ALA A 189 13.65 -6.15 2.50
C ALA A 189 14.72 -6.19 3.60
N PRO A 190 15.03 -5.10 4.34
CA PRO A 190 16.00 -5.16 5.43
C PRO A 190 15.52 -6.03 6.60
N ALA A 191 14.20 -6.10 6.89
CA ALA A 191 13.68 -6.97 7.92
C ALA A 191 13.93 -8.46 7.60
N LEU A 192 13.72 -8.86 6.34
CA LEU A 192 13.94 -10.24 5.90
C LEU A 192 15.41 -10.58 5.78
N GLN A 193 16.28 -9.64 5.42
CA GLN A 193 17.72 -9.84 5.45
C GLN A 193 18.20 -10.14 6.87
N ASP A 194 17.74 -9.38 7.87
CA ASP A 194 18.06 -9.61 9.27
C ASP A 194 17.46 -10.92 9.80
N LEU A 195 16.26 -11.29 9.32
CA LEU A 195 15.63 -12.57 9.67
C LEU A 195 16.46 -13.76 9.20
N VAL A 196 16.82 -13.79 7.92
CA VAL A 196 17.63 -14.91 7.36
C VAL A 196 19.07 -14.88 7.85
N GLY A 197 19.57 -13.70 8.25
CA GLY A 197 20.86 -13.54 8.94
C GLY A 197 20.84 -13.95 10.40
N GLY A 198 19.67 -14.25 10.98
CA GLY A 198 19.52 -14.62 12.40
C GLY A 198 19.62 -13.44 13.39
N HIS A 199 19.58 -12.19 12.90
CA HIS A 199 19.70 -10.98 13.73
C HIS A 199 18.38 -10.60 14.40
N VAL A 200 17.24 -10.97 13.82
CA VAL A 200 15.92 -10.88 14.42
C VAL A 200 15.25 -12.25 14.41
N PRO A 201 14.66 -12.71 15.52
CA PRO A 201 14.12 -14.06 15.60
C PRO A 201 12.86 -14.27 14.76
N ALA A 202 12.01 -13.25 14.62
CA ALA A 202 10.73 -13.32 13.91
C ALA A 202 10.47 -12.04 13.11
N VAL A 203 9.74 -12.16 12.00
CA VAL A 203 9.28 -11.00 11.20
C VAL A 203 7.82 -11.23 10.81
N MET A 204 7.00 -10.20 11.02
CA MET A 204 5.65 -10.08 10.49
C MET A 204 5.69 -9.09 9.31
N THR A 205 5.49 -9.57 8.09
CA THR A 205 5.53 -8.73 6.89
C THR A 205 4.63 -9.26 5.78
N VAL A 206 4.58 -8.57 4.64
CA VAL A 206 3.82 -8.99 3.46
C VAL A 206 4.23 -10.41 3.06
N LEU A 207 3.24 -11.28 2.88
CA LEU A 207 3.46 -12.68 2.50
C LEU A 207 4.38 -12.81 1.29
N GLY A 208 4.14 -12.00 0.27
CA GLY A 208 4.90 -12.03 -0.98
C GLY A 208 6.38 -11.73 -0.82
N ASP A 209 6.76 -10.92 0.17
CA ASP A 209 8.17 -10.59 0.41
C ASP A 209 8.96 -11.80 0.95
N PHE A 210 8.29 -12.82 1.50
CA PHE A 210 8.93 -14.08 1.89
C PHE A 210 9.25 -15.03 0.72
N LEU A 211 8.52 -14.91 -0.40
CA LEU A 211 8.60 -15.90 -1.49
C LEU A 211 10.03 -16.07 -2.06
N PRO A 212 10.84 -15.01 -2.25
CA PRO A 212 12.23 -15.17 -2.68
C PRO A 212 13.11 -15.92 -1.67
N PHE A 213 12.73 -15.92 -0.39
CA PHE A 213 13.51 -16.49 0.71
C PHE A 213 12.99 -17.85 1.19
N LYS A 214 11.86 -18.35 0.63
CA LYS A 214 11.18 -19.55 1.14
C LYS A 214 12.05 -20.81 1.23
N THR A 215 13.15 -20.86 0.49
CA THR A 215 14.13 -21.95 0.50
C THR A 215 15.39 -21.62 1.29
N SER A 216 15.45 -20.46 1.95
CA SER A 216 16.61 -20.08 2.77
C SER A 216 16.73 -21.00 3.99
N PRO A 217 17.94 -21.47 4.30
CA PRO A 217 18.17 -22.34 5.46
C PRO A 217 17.65 -21.70 6.76
N GLY A 218 16.91 -22.46 7.54
CA GLY A 218 16.39 -22.02 8.84
C GLY A 218 15.21 -21.07 8.79
N LEU A 219 14.78 -20.57 7.60
CA LEU A 219 13.54 -19.81 7.48
C LEU A 219 12.32 -20.76 7.53
N ARG A 220 11.36 -20.42 8.37
CA ARG A 220 10.07 -21.12 8.49
C ARG A 220 8.96 -20.10 8.52
N ILE A 221 8.00 -20.21 7.61
CA ILE A 221 6.79 -19.34 7.59
C ILE A 221 5.71 -20.12 8.34
N LEU A 222 5.23 -19.56 9.46
CA LEU A 222 4.43 -20.30 10.44
C LEU A 222 2.93 -20.08 10.29
N ALA A 223 2.52 -18.88 9.89
CA ALA A 223 1.09 -18.54 9.74
C ALA A 223 0.90 -17.37 8.77
N VAL A 224 -0.27 -17.31 8.16
CA VAL A 224 -0.74 -16.18 7.32
C VAL A 224 -1.94 -15.49 7.94
N SER A 225 -2.08 -14.19 7.69
CA SER A 225 -3.10 -13.33 8.32
C SER A 225 -4.46 -13.31 7.61
N ASP A 226 -4.59 -13.92 6.44
CA ASP A 226 -5.89 -13.98 5.76
C ASP A 226 -6.82 -15.01 6.41
N LYS A 227 -8.12 -14.91 6.17
CA LYS A 227 -9.15 -15.85 6.65
C LYS A 227 -9.04 -17.22 6.00
N ALA A 228 -8.46 -17.30 4.80
CA ALA A 228 -8.19 -18.55 4.08
C ALA A 228 -6.69 -18.65 3.79
N ARG A 229 -6.20 -19.89 3.62
CA ARG A 229 -4.81 -20.13 3.19
C ARG A 229 -4.53 -19.48 1.86
N SER A 230 -3.34 -18.92 1.74
CA SER A 230 -2.91 -18.31 0.49
C SER A 230 -2.56 -19.37 -0.56
N ARG A 231 -3.02 -19.19 -1.79
CA ARG A 231 -2.62 -20.03 -2.93
C ARG A 231 -1.11 -19.98 -3.22
N PHE A 232 -0.42 -18.96 -2.73
CA PHE A 232 1.03 -18.79 -2.89
C PHE A 232 1.85 -19.56 -1.85
N LEU A 233 1.21 -19.89 -0.71
CA LEU A 233 1.77 -20.70 0.39
C LEU A 233 0.68 -21.65 0.92
N PRO A 234 0.22 -22.63 0.12
CA PRO A 234 -0.95 -23.46 0.46
C PRO A 234 -0.74 -24.36 1.70
N ASP A 235 0.51 -24.67 2.00
CA ASP A 235 0.88 -25.49 3.15
C ASP A 235 0.94 -24.69 4.46
N VAL A 236 0.96 -23.35 4.39
CA VAL A 236 1.04 -22.50 5.58
C VAL A 236 -0.39 -22.22 6.07
N PRO A 237 -0.71 -22.61 7.33
CA PRO A 237 -2.04 -22.38 7.90
C PRO A 237 -2.29 -20.90 8.19
N THR A 238 -3.56 -20.54 8.36
CA THR A 238 -3.93 -19.20 8.80
C THR A 238 -3.84 -19.07 10.34
N PHE A 239 -3.67 -17.86 10.85
CA PHE A 239 -3.77 -17.62 12.30
C PHE A 239 -5.13 -18.07 12.84
N THR A 240 -6.21 -17.91 12.08
CA THR A 240 -7.56 -18.36 12.45
C THR A 240 -7.63 -19.88 12.63
N GLU A 241 -7.05 -20.67 11.70
CA GLU A 241 -6.96 -22.13 11.81
C GLU A 241 -6.17 -22.57 13.05
N LEU A 242 -5.21 -21.75 13.48
CA LEU A 242 -4.32 -22.01 14.61
C LEU A 242 -4.85 -21.45 15.94
N GLY A 243 -6.10 -20.96 15.99
CA GLY A 243 -6.74 -20.49 17.23
C GLY A 243 -6.53 -19.01 17.55
N PHE A 244 -6.03 -18.22 16.60
CA PHE A 244 -5.82 -16.78 16.75
C PHE A 244 -6.70 -15.96 15.78
N PRO A 245 -8.04 -16.00 15.87
CA PRO A 245 -8.93 -15.37 14.89
C PRO A 245 -8.82 -13.84 14.84
N ASN A 246 -8.33 -13.22 15.92
CA ASN A 246 -8.13 -11.77 15.98
C ASN A 246 -6.84 -11.32 15.27
N VAL A 247 -5.91 -12.23 14.98
CA VAL A 247 -4.71 -11.93 14.19
C VAL A 247 -5.05 -12.14 12.71
N SER A 248 -5.96 -11.34 12.22
CA SER A 248 -6.46 -11.43 10.85
C SER A 248 -6.50 -10.05 10.21
N GLY A 249 -5.94 -9.93 9.03
CA GLY A 249 -5.92 -8.70 8.25
C GLY A 249 -5.33 -8.92 6.88
N VAL A 250 -5.90 -8.23 5.93
CA VAL A 250 -5.39 -8.11 4.55
C VAL A 250 -5.31 -6.64 4.23
N GLU A 251 -4.41 -6.30 3.33
CA GLU A 251 -4.17 -4.91 2.97
C GLU A 251 -4.16 -4.76 1.46
N THR A 252 -4.38 -3.54 0.99
CA THR A 252 -4.27 -3.19 -0.43
C THR A 252 -3.13 -2.22 -0.67
N TYR A 253 -2.45 -2.37 -1.81
CA TYR A 253 -1.77 -1.22 -2.40
C TYR A 253 -2.78 -0.48 -3.25
N GLY A 254 -2.96 0.80 -2.92
CA GLY A 254 -3.84 1.71 -3.63
C GLY A 254 -3.09 2.74 -4.45
N ILE A 255 -3.76 3.23 -5.48
CA ILE A 255 -3.39 4.40 -6.25
C ILE A 255 -4.15 5.60 -5.70
N PHE A 256 -3.40 6.66 -5.44
CA PHE A 256 -3.91 7.89 -4.87
C PHE A 256 -3.41 9.10 -5.67
N LEU A 257 -4.21 10.15 -5.70
CA LEU A 257 -3.91 11.44 -6.31
C LEU A 257 -3.89 12.55 -5.24
N PRO A 258 -3.29 13.71 -5.51
CA PRO A 258 -3.46 14.89 -4.65
C PRO A 258 -4.94 15.21 -4.42
N GLY A 259 -5.31 15.69 -3.23
CA GLY A 259 -6.71 15.96 -2.86
C GLY A 259 -7.44 16.96 -3.78
N LYS A 260 -6.68 17.86 -4.42
CA LYS A 260 -7.17 18.84 -5.38
C LYS A 260 -7.30 18.37 -6.84
N SER A 261 -7.09 17.06 -7.09
CA SER A 261 -7.17 16.51 -8.44
C SER A 261 -8.59 16.57 -9.00
N PRO A 262 -8.78 16.99 -10.27
CA PRO A 262 -10.09 17.04 -10.91
C PRO A 262 -10.74 15.64 -11.00
N GLU A 263 -12.06 15.55 -10.87
CA GLU A 263 -12.82 14.30 -10.98
C GLU A 263 -12.56 13.55 -12.30
N ALA A 264 -12.41 14.29 -13.40
CA ALA A 264 -12.08 13.70 -14.70
C ALA A 264 -10.74 12.94 -14.69
N LEU A 265 -9.72 13.44 -13.95
CA LEU A 265 -8.45 12.76 -13.78
C LEU A 265 -8.60 11.52 -12.89
N VAL A 266 -9.40 11.62 -11.82
CA VAL A 266 -9.69 10.48 -10.93
C VAL A 266 -10.37 9.37 -11.73
N ALA A 267 -11.42 9.68 -12.50
CA ALA A 267 -12.14 8.73 -13.33
C ALA A 267 -11.25 8.09 -14.40
N ARG A 268 -10.40 8.90 -15.09
CA ARG A 268 -9.44 8.40 -16.08
C ARG A 268 -8.44 7.43 -15.43
N THR A 269 -7.88 7.80 -14.30
CA THR A 269 -6.88 6.97 -13.58
C THR A 269 -7.51 5.70 -13.07
N GLN A 270 -8.75 5.75 -12.56
CA GLN A 270 -9.53 4.57 -12.17
C GLN A 270 -9.74 3.61 -13.35
N GLY A 271 -10.09 4.12 -14.53
CA GLY A 271 -10.18 3.33 -15.75
C GLY A 271 -8.87 2.61 -16.09
N LEU A 272 -7.73 3.31 -15.97
CA LEU A 272 -6.40 2.72 -16.18
C LEU A 272 -6.05 1.64 -15.13
N VAL A 273 -6.50 1.79 -13.87
CA VAL A 273 -6.37 0.70 -12.87
C VAL A 273 -7.19 -0.51 -13.31
N GLY A 274 -8.45 -0.31 -13.70
CA GLY A 274 -9.32 -1.39 -14.19
C GLY A 274 -8.71 -2.16 -15.36
N GLU A 275 -8.15 -1.44 -16.35
CA GLU A 275 -7.43 -2.07 -17.47
C GLU A 275 -6.18 -2.84 -17.00
N ALA A 276 -5.40 -2.25 -16.08
CA ALA A 276 -4.17 -2.85 -15.58
C ALA A 276 -4.45 -4.15 -14.83
N VAL A 277 -5.41 -4.19 -13.92
CA VAL A 277 -5.72 -5.40 -13.12
C VAL A 277 -6.34 -6.53 -13.97
N ALA A 278 -6.93 -6.20 -15.12
CA ALA A 278 -7.42 -7.18 -16.08
C ALA A 278 -6.33 -7.67 -17.05
N HIS A 279 -5.17 -6.99 -17.10
CA HIS A 279 -4.10 -7.34 -18.01
C HIS A 279 -3.35 -8.59 -17.56
N LYS A 280 -3.17 -9.55 -18.47
CA LYS A 280 -2.51 -10.84 -18.16
C LYS A 280 -1.12 -10.68 -17.52
N ASP A 281 -0.34 -9.69 -17.97
CA ASP A 281 1.01 -9.49 -17.48
C ASP A 281 0.99 -8.91 -16.03
N MET A 282 0.00 -8.06 -15.70
CA MET A 282 -0.20 -7.59 -14.32
C MET A 282 -0.60 -8.76 -13.41
N ILE A 283 -1.55 -9.59 -13.83
CA ILE A 283 -1.99 -10.76 -13.06
C ILE A 283 -0.81 -11.69 -12.80
N ALA A 284 -0.01 -11.99 -13.82
CA ALA A 284 1.18 -12.84 -13.70
C ALA A 284 2.24 -12.20 -12.78
N SER A 285 2.52 -10.91 -12.97
CA SER A 285 3.52 -10.19 -12.16
C SER A 285 3.12 -10.09 -10.69
N LEU A 286 1.84 -9.80 -10.41
CA LEU A 286 1.33 -9.78 -9.03
C LEU A 286 1.40 -11.17 -8.39
N ALA A 287 1.07 -12.22 -9.13
CA ALA A 287 1.16 -13.60 -8.65
C ALA A 287 2.60 -13.99 -8.26
N LEU A 288 3.61 -13.55 -9.02
CA LEU A 288 5.02 -13.80 -8.69
C LEU A 288 5.46 -13.19 -7.36
N ILE A 289 4.82 -12.09 -6.96
CA ILE A 289 5.08 -11.41 -5.68
C ILE A 289 3.98 -11.69 -4.63
N GLY A 290 3.21 -12.77 -4.79
CA GLY A 290 2.23 -13.22 -3.79
C GLY A 290 1.05 -12.30 -3.58
N MET A 291 0.63 -11.59 -4.63
CA MET A 291 -0.48 -10.63 -4.59
C MET A 291 -1.59 -10.98 -5.57
N GLU A 292 -2.78 -10.48 -5.30
CA GLU A 292 -3.95 -10.63 -6.14
C GLU A 292 -4.36 -9.27 -6.71
N PRO A 293 -4.71 -9.19 -8.01
CA PRO A 293 -5.24 -7.96 -8.59
C PRO A 293 -6.62 -7.65 -8.00
N VAL A 294 -6.87 -6.39 -7.73
CA VAL A 294 -8.16 -5.90 -7.26
C VAL A 294 -8.38 -4.47 -7.74
N SER A 295 -9.61 -4.13 -8.10
CA SER A 295 -10.01 -2.75 -8.35
C SER A 295 -11.38 -2.47 -7.76
N LEU A 296 -11.56 -1.22 -7.35
CA LEU A 296 -12.82 -0.65 -6.86
C LEU A 296 -13.02 0.70 -7.54
N THR A 297 -14.24 1.18 -7.57
CA THR A 297 -14.46 2.60 -7.89
C THR A 297 -13.88 3.49 -6.81
N ALA A 298 -13.58 4.75 -7.14
CA ALA A 298 -13.05 5.70 -6.17
C ALA A 298 -14.01 5.90 -4.97
N ALA A 299 -15.33 5.85 -5.22
CA ALA A 299 -16.34 5.93 -4.16
C ALA A 299 -16.32 4.70 -3.24
N GLU A 300 -16.27 3.49 -3.82
CA GLU A 300 -16.17 2.23 -3.06
C GLU A 300 -14.87 2.15 -2.26
N TYR A 301 -13.75 2.59 -2.87
CA TYR A 301 -12.46 2.58 -2.18
C TYR A 301 -12.43 3.57 -1.02
N ARG A 302 -12.99 4.75 -1.17
CA ARG A 302 -13.17 5.72 -0.07
C ARG A 302 -14.00 5.12 1.07
N ALA A 303 -15.11 4.49 0.75
CA ALA A 303 -15.96 3.82 1.74
C ALA A 303 -15.24 2.65 2.43
N TYR A 304 -14.44 1.89 1.68
CA TYR A 304 -13.60 0.83 2.21
C TYR A 304 -12.58 1.38 3.21
N LEU A 305 -11.81 2.42 2.83
CA LEU A 305 -10.82 3.04 3.73
C LEU A 305 -11.45 3.59 5.02
N ALA A 306 -12.66 4.17 4.93
CA ALA A 306 -13.38 4.66 6.11
C ALA A 306 -13.78 3.51 7.06
N ARG A 307 -14.23 2.36 6.53
CA ARG A 307 -14.52 1.17 7.33
C ARG A 307 -13.27 0.62 8.00
N GLU A 308 -12.18 0.47 7.26
CA GLU A 308 -10.90 -0.01 7.80
C GLU A 308 -10.40 0.92 8.92
N ARG A 309 -10.50 2.23 8.76
CA ARG A 309 -10.14 3.20 9.80
C ARG A 309 -10.95 2.95 11.09
N THR A 310 -12.25 2.72 10.95
CA THR A 310 -13.14 2.45 12.09
C THR A 310 -12.78 1.13 12.78
N GLN A 311 -12.38 0.10 12.02
CA GLN A 311 -11.99 -1.20 12.57
C GLN A 311 -10.63 -1.15 13.28
N TRP A 312 -9.67 -0.43 12.72
CA TRP A 312 -8.31 -0.37 13.27
C TRP A 312 -8.15 0.58 14.45
N ALA A 313 -8.97 1.63 14.55
CA ALA A 313 -8.85 2.62 15.63
C ALA A 313 -8.89 2.01 17.05
N PRO A 314 -9.84 1.10 17.41
CA PRO A 314 -9.82 0.46 18.72
C PRO A 314 -8.61 -0.46 18.93
N ILE A 315 -8.10 -1.13 17.88
CA ILE A 315 -6.93 -2.01 17.96
C ILE A 315 -5.68 -1.18 18.30
N VAL A 316 -5.47 -0.07 17.58
CA VAL A 316 -4.38 0.86 17.85
C VAL A 316 -4.48 1.42 19.27
N LYS A 317 -5.67 1.85 19.69
CA LYS A 317 -5.89 2.35 21.05
C LYS A 317 -5.57 1.30 22.11
N GLN A 318 -5.98 0.04 21.90
CA GLN A 318 -5.72 -1.06 22.83
C GLN A 318 -4.24 -1.42 22.92
N SER A 319 -3.47 -1.25 21.84
CA SER A 319 -2.03 -1.49 21.85
C SER A 319 -1.28 -0.51 22.75
N GLY A 320 -1.83 0.68 22.99
CA GLY A 320 -1.17 1.78 23.69
C GLY A 320 -0.05 2.45 22.87
N PHE A 321 0.14 2.03 21.61
CA PHE A 321 1.17 2.55 20.74
C PHE A 321 0.76 3.89 20.12
N SER A 322 1.60 4.89 20.24
CA SER A 322 1.44 6.19 19.57
C SER A 322 2.80 6.80 19.24
N LEU A 323 2.83 7.66 18.26
CA LEU A 323 4.00 8.41 17.83
C LEU A 323 3.66 9.90 17.80
N ASP A 324 4.63 10.74 18.21
CA ASP A 324 4.44 12.18 18.21
C ASP A 324 4.66 12.79 16.82
N GLU A 325 5.58 12.20 16.02
CA GLU A 325 5.93 12.61 14.66
C GLU A 325 6.12 11.39 13.74
#